data_32941c3251e58f9a8c842b85bbf76bbc
#
_entry.id   32941c3251e58f9a8c842b85bbf76bbc
#
_cell.length_a   1.000
_cell.length_b   1.000
_cell.length_c   1.000
_cell.angle_alpha   90.00
_cell.angle_beta   90.00
_cell.angle_gamma   90.00
#
_symmetry.space_group_name_H-M   'P 1'
#
loop_
_entity.id
_entity.type
_entity.pdbx_description
1 polymer ?
#
loop_
_entity_poly.entity_id
_entity_poly.type
_entity_poly.pdbx_seq_one_letter_code
_entity_poly.pdbx_strand_id
1 'polypeptide(L)'
;MPATPLVPTGPRARVRQGVQPIARGLGRLGLTPNALTLIGLGIAVVAAWLAAEQAWLAAGILVAFGALFDLFDGALARATGTASKFGAFLDSTFDRAGEAVVYLGIAWGLNVAGFPDSGLFAMAAMASAFMVSYVRAKSESLGFTPGTGMASVGLAPREVRTVLVVIGLAGAGLAGGLGQPMWVNSTGLLAIGGSMSAITLLTSFTTIQRIFHVYREAKKQEQQ
;
A
#
# COMPACT_ATOMS: atom_id res chain seq x y z
N MET A 1 -9.81 -34.56 20.49
CA MET A 1 -8.38 -34.22 20.33
C MET A 1 -8.30 -32.96 19.50
N PRO A 2 -7.75 -31.85 19.98
CA PRO A 2 -7.60 -30.65 19.17
C PRO A 2 -6.49 -30.89 18.15
N ALA A 3 -6.83 -30.73 16.87
CA ALA A 3 -5.87 -30.83 15.78
C ALA A 3 -4.80 -29.74 15.94
N THR A 4 -3.55 -30.15 16.04
CA THR A 4 -2.38 -29.25 16.02
C THR A 4 -2.41 -28.43 14.73
N PRO A 5 -2.40 -27.09 14.76
CA PRO A 5 -2.37 -26.30 13.55
C PRO A 5 -1.04 -26.56 12.84
N LEU A 6 -1.13 -27.14 11.65
CA LEU A 6 0.00 -27.27 10.74
C LEU A 6 0.64 -25.89 10.56
N VAL A 7 1.93 -25.77 10.90
CA VAL A 7 2.74 -24.55 10.76
C VAL A 7 2.63 -24.07 9.31
N PRO A 8 2.17 -22.85 9.05
CA PRO A 8 2.08 -22.34 7.69
C PRO A 8 3.50 -22.21 7.11
N THR A 9 3.85 -23.00 6.11
CA THR A 9 5.19 -23.05 5.48
C THR A 9 5.38 -22.01 4.37
N GLY A 10 4.47 -21.06 4.19
CA GLY A 10 4.54 -20.04 3.15
C GLY A 10 5.48 -18.86 3.51
N PRO A 11 6.02 -18.13 2.50
CA PRO A 11 6.89 -16.96 2.71
C PRO A 11 6.31 -15.94 3.71
N ARG A 12 5.00 -15.72 3.69
CA ARG A 12 4.27 -14.84 4.63
C ARG A 12 4.38 -15.29 6.09
N ALA A 13 4.47 -16.60 6.34
CA ALA A 13 4.61 -17.13 7.69
C ALA A 13 6.03 -16.91 8.24
N ARG A 14 7.06 -17.03 7.40
CA ARG A 14 8.45 -16.75 7.79
C ARG A 14 8.65 -15.28 8.15
N VAL A 15 8.10 -14.36 7.34
CA VAL A 15 8.14 -12.92 7.64
C VAL A 15 7.43 -12.64 8.97
N ARG A 16 6.25 -13.22 9.21
CA ARG A 16 5.51 -13.07 10.48
C ARG A 16 6.32 -13.57 11.68
N GLN A 17 7.04 -14.68 11.57
CA GLN A 17 7.87 -15.21 12.66
C GLN A 17 9.05 -14.28 12.97
N GLY A 18 9.70 -13.70 11.94
CA GLY A 18 10.80 -12.74 12.13
C GLY A 18 10.36 -11.41 12.75
N VAL A 19 9.13 -10.97 12.49
CA VAL A 19 8.56 -9.71 13.00
C VAL A 19 8.11 -9.81 14.48
N GLN A 20 7.71 -11.00 14.94
CA GLN A 20 7.17 -11.21 16.29
C GLN A 20 8.11 -10.74 17.43
N PRO A 21 9.42 -11.03 17.45
CA PRO A 21 10.28 -10.60 18.57
C PRO A 21 10.41 -9.07 18.62
N ILE A 22 10.47 -8.40 17.47
CA ILE A 22 10.54 -6.95 17.37
C ILE A 22 9.21 -6.34 17.89
N ALA A 23 8.08 -6.85 17.44
CA ALA A 23 6.76 -6.40 17.88
C ALA A 23 6.59 -6.54 19.41
N ARG A 24 7.04 -7.66 20.00
CA ARG A 24 7.03 -7.83 21.46
C ARG A 24 7.95 -6.82 22.18
N GLY A 25 9.10 -6.50 21.58
CA GLY A 25 10.00 -5.47 22.07
C GLY A 25 9.34 -4.10 22.12
N LEU A 26 8.68 -3.71 21.03
CA LEU A 26 7.90 -2.47 20.93
C LEU A 26 6.76 -2.42 21.96
N GLY A 27 6.06 -3.53 22.17
CA GLY A 27 5.03 -3.63 23.21
C GLY A 27 5.59 -3.46 24.63
N ARG A 28 6.81 -3.95 24.92
CA ARG A 28 7.47 -3.73 26.23
C ARG A 28 7.86 -2.28 26.47
N LEU A 29 8.06 -1.49 25.40
CA LEU A 29 8.27 -0.05 25.45
C LEU A 29 6.97 0.74 25.63
N GLY A 30 5.82 0.07 25.81
CA GLY A 30 4.53 0.71 26.02
C GLY A 30 3.80 1.12 24.72
N LEU A 31 4.34 0.77 23.54
CA LEU A 31 3.67 1.06 22.28
C LEU A 31 2.43 0.18 22.09
N THR A 32 1.33 0.81 21.71
CA THR A 32 0.10 0.11 21.34
C THR A 32 0.03 -0.13 19.83
N PRO A 33 -0.75 -1.13 19.34
CA PRO A 33 -0.94 -1.31 17.90
C PRO A 33 -1.44 -0.04 17.20
N ASN A 34 -2.41 0.66 17.78
CA ASN A 34 -2.92 1.92 17.21
C ASN A 34 -1.86 3.02 17.15
N ALA A 35 -0.95 3.08 18.13
CA ALA A 35 0.17 4.03 18.10
C ALA A 35 1.13 3.71 16.94
N LEU A 36 1.38 2.41 16.67
CA LEU A 36 2.21 2.00 15.53
C LEU A 36 1.55 2.38 14.20
N THR A 37 0.24 2.18 14.06
CA THR A 37 -0.52 2.61 12.86
C THR A 37 -0.42 4.13 12.65
N LEU A 38 -0.51 4.94 13.73
CA LEU A 38 -0.33 6.41 13.65
C LEU A 38 1.10 6.80 13.26
N ILE A 39 2.10 6.11 13.80
CA ILE A 39 3.51 6.33 13.44
C ILE A 39 3.72 5.98 11.96
N GLY A 40 3.13 4.88 11.47
CA GLY A 40 3.15 4.49 10.05
C GLY A 40 2.59 5.57 9.15
N LEU A 41 1.45 6.19 9.52
CA LEU A 41 0.90 7.34 8.81
C LEU A 41 1.87 8.53 8.86
N GLY A 42 2.50 8.81 10.01
CA GLY A 42 3.51 9.86 10.14
C GLY A 42 4.70 9.66 9.20
N ILE A 43 5.18 8.42 9.09
CA ILE A 43 6.23 8.04 8.13
C ILE A 43 5.78 8.32 6.69
N ALA A 44 4.55 7.97 6.32
CA ALA A 44 4.00 8.24 5.00
C ALA A 44 3.90 9.74 4.70
N VAL A 45 3.52 10.56 5.68
CA VAL A 45 3.48 12.03 5.55
C VAL A 45 4.88 12.60 5.32
N VAL A 46 5.89 12.14 6.06
CA VAL A 46 7.28 12.57 5.84
C VAL A 46 7.80 12.10 4.48
N ALA A 47 7.46 10.89 4.06
CA ALA A 47 7.81 10.40 2.72
C ALA A 47 7.18 11.25 1.61
N ALA A 48 5.91 11.64 1.79
CA ALA A 48 5.20 12.53 0.87
C ALA A 48 5.85 13.92 0.80
N TRP A 49 6.23 14.48 1.94
CA TRP A 49 6.96 15.75 1.98
C TRP A 49 8.31 15.65 1.27
N LEU A 50 9.08 14.59 1.51
CA LEU A 50 10.34 14.35 0.79
C LEU A 50 10.14 14.23 -0.74
N ALA A 51 9.06 13.57 -1.17
CA ALA A 51 8.71 13.50 -2.58
C ALA A 51 8.32 14.87 -3.15
N ALA A 52 7.60 15.68 -2.38
CA ALA A 52 7.23 17.05 -2.75
C ALA A 52 8.47 17.96 -2.91
N GLU A 53 9.48 17.78 -2.06
CA GLU A 53 10.79 18.44 -2.12
C GLU A 53 11.74 17.79 -3.14
N GLN A 54 11.25 16.85 -3.96
CA GLN A 54 12.03 16.14 -4.98
C GLN A 54 13.21 15.28 -4.43
N ALA A 55 13.22 15.01 -3.14
CA ALA A 55 14.16 14.08 -2.51
C ALA A 55 13.74 12.61 -2.78
N TRP A 56 13.64 12.27 -4.08
CA TRP A 56 13.00 11.04 -4.57
C TRP A 56 13.54 9.76 -3.94
N LEU A 57 14.87 9.63 -3.84
CA LEU A 57 15.49 8.43 -3.25
C LEU A 57 15.15 8.30 -1.76
N ALA A 58 15.23 9.40 -1.02
CA ALA A 58 14.90 9.40 0.41
C ALA A 58 13.40 9.11 0.63
N ALA A 59 12.53 9.66 -0.20
CA ALA A 59 11.11 9.35 -0.19
C ALA A 59 10.86 7.85 -0.45
N GLY A 60 11.51 7.26 -1.46
CA GLY A 60 11.40 5.84 -1.77
C GLY A 60 11.87 4.93 -0.63
N ILE A 61 13.00 5.26 0.00
CA ILE A 61 13.51 4.53 1.17
C ILE A 61 12.50 4.61 2.33
N LEU A 62 11.93 5.78 2.56
CA LEU A 62 11.00 5.97 3.67
C LEU A 62 9.65 5.29 3.41
N VAL A 63 9.16 5.25 2.16
CA VAL A 63 7.98 4.45 1.78
C VAL A 63 8.24 2.96 2.01
N ALA A 64 9.41 2.44 1.62
CA ALA A 64 9.79 1.05 1.86
C ALA A 64 9.87 0.74 3.36
N PHE A 65 10.43 1.65 4.13
CA PHE A 65 10.51 1.52 5.59
C PHE A 65 9.12 1.52 6.23
N GLY A 66 8.21 2.42 5.82
CA GLY A 66 6.82 2.47 6.27
C GLY A 66 6.08 1.17 5.99
N ALA A 67 6.25 0.59 4.81
CA ALA A 67 5.64 -0.68 4.46
C ALA A 67 6.13 -1.86 5.33
N LEU A 68 7.40 -1.84 5.76
CA LEU A 68 7.92 -2.81 6.74
C LEU A 68 7.36 -2.52 8.14
N PHE A 69 7.18 -1.25 8.48
CA PHE A 69 6.67 -0.83 9.78
C PHE A 69 5.23 -1.26 10.00
N ASP A 70 4.38 -1.21 8.97
CA ASP A 70 2.99 -1.68 9.00
C ASP A 70 2.86 -3.18 9.36
N LEU A 71 3.92 -3.98 9.21
CA LEU A 71 3.89 -5.37 9.66
C LEU A 71 3.91 -5.51 11.19
N PHE A 72 4.41 -4.50 11.91
CA PHE A 72 4.59 -4.57 13.35
C PHE A 72 3.29 -4.35 14.13
N ASP A 73 2.38 -3.48 13.69
CA ASP A 73 1.12 -3.20 14.41
C ASP A 73 0.23 -4.43 14.50
N GLY A 74 -0.02 -5.11 13.37
CA GLY A 74 -0.76 -6.36 13.36
C GLY A 74 -0.04 -7.51 14.08
N ALA A 75 1.30 -7.56 14.07
CA ALA A 75 2.06 -8.53 14.83
C ALA A 75 1.96 -8.25 16.33
N LEU A 76 2.02 -6.99 16.75
CA LEU A 76 1.87 -6.57 18.14
C LEU A 76 0.46 -6.88 18.65
N ALA A 77 -0.59 -6.51 17.89
CA ALA A 77 -1.98 -6.78 18.27
C ALA A 77 -2.24 -8.27 18.53
N ARG A 78 -1.70 -9.14 17.68
CA ARG A 78 -1.77 -10.60 17.86
C ARG A 78 -0.94 -11.11 19.03
N ALA A 79 0.26 -10.56 19.24
CA ALA A 79 1.17 -10.99 20.30
C ALA A 79 0.67 -10.59 21.70
N THR A 80 -0.06 -9.49 21.80
CA THR A 80 -0.62 -8.95 23.07
C THR A 80 -2.08 -9.32 23.29
N GLY A 81 -2.75 -9.97 22.34
CA GLY A 81 -4.17 -10.30 22.43
C GLY A 81 -5.09 -9.07 22.38
N THR A 82 -4.59 -7.90 21.93
CA THR A 82 -5.31 -6.63 21.88
C THR A 82 -5.95 -6.35 20.51
N ALA A 83 -6.02 -7.34 19.64
CA ALA A 83 -6.67 -7.20 18.33
C ALA A 83 -8.14 -6.79 18.50
N SER A 84 -8.55 -5.70 17.87
CA SER A 84 -9.91 -5.16 17.96
C SER A 84 -10.46 -4.80 16.58
N LYS A 85 -11.80 -4.74 16.46
CA LYS A 85 -12.47 -4.28 15.22
C LYS A 85 -12.13 -2.83 14.91
N PHE A 86 -12.02 -1.98 15.93
CA PHE A 86 -11.62 -0.59 15.76
C PHE A 86 -10.16 -0.47 15.29
N GLY A 87 -9.23 -1.26 15.85
CA GLY A 87 -7.86 -1.31 15.39
C GLY A 87 -7.75 -1.71 13.92
N ALA A 88 -8.49 -2.72 13.48
CA ALA A 88 -8.52 -3.14 12.08
C ALA A 88 -9.14 -2.08 11.15
N PHE A 89 -10.16 -1.35 11.62
CA PHE A 89 -10.72 -0.20 10.91
C PHE A 89 -9.70 0.92 10.77
N LEU A 90 -9.03 1.29 11.87
CA LEU A 90 -8.04 2.35 11.91
C LEU A 90 -6.86 2.05 10.98
N ASP A 91 -6.31 0.85 11.08
CA ASP A 91 -5.23 0.33 10.21
C ASP A 91 -5.63 0.45 8.74
N SER A 92 -6.76 -0.13 8.34
CA SER A 92 -7.20 -0.08 6.95
C SER A 92 -7.47 1.34 6.45
N THR A 93 -7.94 2.25 7.30
CA THR A 93 -8.20 3.65 6.95
C THR A 93 -6.90 4.42 6.78
N PHE A 94 -5.97 4.29 7.71
CA PHE A 94 -4.70 5.01 7.67
C PHE A 94 -3.74 4.47 6.62
N ASP A 95 -3.85 3.20 6.28
CA ASP A 95 -3.22 2.63 5.11
C ASP A 95 -3.60 3.38 3.82
N ARG A 96 -4.88 3.71 3.67
CA ARG A 96 -5.36 4.46 2.49
C ARG A 96 -4.96 5.92 2.56
N ALA A 97 -5.04 6.53 3.73
CA ALA A 97 -4.58 7.90 3.93
C ALA A 97 -3.08 8.04 3.65
N GLY A 98 -2.27 7.11 4.16
CA GLY A 98 -0.82 7.07 3.91
C GLY A 98 -0.48 6.89 2.44
N GLU A 99 -1.16 5.97 1.75
CA GLU A 99 -1.02 5.78 0.31
C GLU A 99 -1.39 7.06 -0.46
N ALA A 100 -2.49 7.73 -0.09
CA ALA A 100 -2.95 8.95 -0.74
C ALA A 100 -1.95 10.10 -0.60
N VAL A 101 -1.45 10.35 0.62
CA VAL A 101 -0.52 11.48 0.82
C VAL A 101 0.79 11.28 0.08
N VAL A 102 1.27 10.03 -0.09
CA VAL A 102 2.46 9.72 -0.91
C VAL A 102 2.20 10.06 -2.38
N TYR A 103 1.07 9.66 -2.95
CA TYR A 103 0.73 10.03 -4.34
C TYR A 103 0.60 11.55 -4.52
N LEU A 104 0.01 12.26 -3.54
CA LEU A 104 -0.08 13.72 -3.56
C LEU A 104 1.31 14.37 -3.50
N GLY A 105 2.21 13.86 -2.65
CA GLY A 105 3.60 14.32 -2.58
C GLY A 105 4.34 14.14 -3.91
N ILE A 106 4.16 12.98 -4.57
CA ILE A 106 4.73 12.72 -5.89
C ILE A 106 4.16 13.69 -6.93
N ALA A 107 2.83 13.87 -6.97
CA ALA A 107 2.18 14.79 -7.92
C ALA A 107 2.67 16.22 -7.73
N TRP A 108 2.79 16.68 -6.49
CA TRP A 108 3.30 18.00 -6.16
C TRP A 108 4.76 18.17 -6.59
N GLY A 109 5.64 17.21 -6.24
CA GLY A 109 7.05 17.25 -6.62
C GLY A 109 7.27 17.27 -8.13
N LEU A 110 6.46 16.52 -8.90
CA LEU A 110 6.47 16.55 -10.36
C LEU A 110 6.04 17.92 -10.90
N ASN A 111 5.00 18.52 -10.30
CA ASN A 111 4.54 19.86 -10.68
C ASN A 111 5.62 20.92 -10.43
N VAL A 112 6.25 20.92 -9.24
CA VAL A 112 7.34 21.83 -8.88
C VAL A 112 8.57 21.63 -9.76
N ALA A 113 8.83 20.39 -10.19
CA ALA A 113 9.91 20.07 -11.13
C ALA A 113 9.64 20.52 -12.58
N GLY A 114 8.48 21.11 -12.87
CA GLY A 114 8.10 21.57 -14.21
C GLY A 114 7.41 20.51 -15.08
N PHE A 115 6.91 19.42 -14.50
CA PHE A 115 6.20 18.34 -15.19
C PHE A 115 4.75 18.19 -14.68
N PRO A 116 3.89 19.23 -14.77
CA PRO A 116 2.53 19.20 -14.20
C PRO A 116 1.67 18.09 -14.81
N ASP A 117 1.78 17.83 -16.10
CA ASP A 117 1.02 16.77 -16.77
C ASP A 117 1.40 15.37 -16.24
N SER A 118 2.64 15.20 -15.81
CA SER A 118 3.11 13.95 -15.20
C SER A 118 2.52 13.72 -13.82
N GLY A 119 2.14 14.77 -13.11
CA GLY A 119 1.41 14.69 -11.85
C GLY A 119 0.04 14.02 -11.99
N LEU A 120 -0.60 14.13 -13.17
CA LEU A 120 -1.87 13.45 -13.46
C LEU A 120 -1.75 11.93 -13.39
N PHE A 121 -0.61 11.36 -13.74
CA PHE A 121 -0.38 9.91 -13.62
C PHE A 121 -0.39 9.46 -12.15
N ALA A 122 0.19 10.26 -11.24
CA ALA A 122 0.14 9.96 -9.81
C ALA A 122 -1.29 10.08 -9.26
N MET A 123 -2.07 11.05 -9.70
CA MET A 123 -3.48 11.21 -9.32
C MET A 123 -4.33 10.06 -9.87
N ALA A 124 -4.10 9.62 -11.11
CA ALA A 124 -4.77 8.47 -11.71
C ALA A 124 -4.43 7.16 -10.98
N ALA A 125 -3.16 6.98 -10.60
CA ALA A 125 -2.72 5.85 -9.78
C ALA A 125 -3.43 5.83 -8.42
N MET A 126 -3.53 6.98 -7.75
CA MET A 126 -4.26 7.12 -6.48
C MET A 126 -5.74 6.77 -6.64
N ALA A 127 -6.42 7.36 -7.62
CA ALA A 127 -7.85 7.12 -7.85
C ALA A 127 -8.14 5.64 -8.14
N SER A 128 -7.37 5.03 -9.02
CA SER A 128 -7.54 3.62 -9.38
C SER A 128 -7.19 2.66 -8.23
N ALA A 129 -6.18 2.99 -7.41
CA ALA A 129 -5.83 2.25 -6.19
C ALA A 129 -6.96 2.28 -5.14
N PHE A 130 -7.63 3.44 -5.00
CA PHE A 130 -8.80 3.56 -4.13
C PHE A 130 -9.98 2.71 -4.62
N MET A 131 -10.20 2.64 -5.93
CA MET A 131 -11.26 1.80 -6.49
C MET A 131 -11.05 0.32 -6.16
N VAL A 132 -9.82 -0.19 -6.19
CA VAL A 132 -9.50 -1.57 -5.75
C VAL A 132 -9.94 -1.78 -4.29
N SER A 133 -9.65 -0.83 -3.41
CA SER A 133 -9.99 -0.92 -1.99
C SER A 133 -11.49 -0.76 -1.75
N TYR A 134 -12.12 0.18 -2.45
CA TYR A 134 -13.56 0.45 -2.35
C TYR A 134 -14.40 -0.76 -2.79
N VAL A 135 -14.10 -1.33 -3.97
CA VAL A 135 -14.82 -2.51 -4.47
C VAL A 135 -14.73 -3.66 -3.49
N ARG A 136 -13.57 -3.87 -2.87
CA ARG A 136 -13.41 -4.88 -1.82
C ARG A 136 -14.31 -4.59 -0.61
N ALA A 137 -14.20 -3.41 -0.03
CA ALA A 137 -14.97 -3.04 1.16
C ALA A 137 -16.48 -3.08 0.88
N LYS A 138 -16.90 -2.63 -0.32
CA LYS A 138 -18.31 -2.64 -0.72
C LYS A 138 -18.84 -4.07 -0.92
N SER A 139 -18.07 -4.96 -1.56
CA SER A 139 -18.49 -6.35 -1.73
C SER A 139 -18.59 -7.10 -0.39
N GLU A 140 -17.64 -6.87 0.53
CA GLU A 140 -17.67 -7.43 1.88
C GLU A 140 -18.90 -6.92 2.66
N SER A 141 -19.22 -5.61 2.56
CA SER A 141 -20.39 -5.02 3.23
C SER A 141 -21.74 -5.54 2.72
N LEU A 142 -21.79 -5.99 1.46
CA LEU A 142 -22.98 -6.58 0.84
C LEU A 142 -23.04 -8.11 0.96
N GLY A 143 -22.05 -8.74 1.62
CA GLY A 143 -22.04 -10.18 1.87
C GLY A 143 -21.65 -11.05 0.67
N PHE A 144 -21.16 -10.48 -0.45
CA PHE A 144 -20.80 -11.28 -1.62
C PHE A 144 -19.51 -12.08 -1.44
N THR A 145 -18.59 -11.62 -0.60
CA THR A 145 -17.31 -12.27 -0.37
C THR A 145 -16.90 -12.19 1.09
N PRO A 146 -17.51 -12.99 1.96
CA PRO A 146 -17.11 -13.00 3.38
C PRO A 146 -15.68 -13.52 3.55
N GLY A 147 -14.86 -12.81 4.31
CA GLY A 147 -13.51 -13.23 4.70
C GLY A 147 -12.43 -12.95 3.64
N THR A 148 -11.59 -13.95 3.36
CA THR A 148 -10.38 -13.79 2.53
C THR A 148 -10.61 -13.86 1.03
N GLY A 149 -11.83 -14.13 0.56
CA GLY A 149 -12.13 -14.40 -0.85
C GLY A 149 -11.69 -13.28 -1.80
N MET A 150 -12.04 -12.02 -1.50
CA MET A 150 -11.69 -10.88 -2.34
C MET A 150 -10.19 -10.50 -2.27
N ALA A 151 -9.49 -10.85 -1.18
CA ALA A 151 -8.06 -10.55 -1.03
C ALA A 151 -7.19 -11.34 -2.03
N SER A 152 -7.67 -12.49 -2.51
CA SER A 152 -6.98 -13.33 -3.51
C SER A 152 -7.31 -12.93 -4.94
N VAL A 153 -8.27 -12.02 -5.17
CA VAL A 153 -8.69 -11.58 -6.51
C VAL A 153 -7.97 -10.29 -6.90
N GLY A 154 -7.21 -10.34 -7.98
CA GLY A 154 -6.57 -9.20 -8.61
C GLY A 154 -5.04 -9.24 -8.59
N LEU A 155 -4.44 -8.49 -9.53
CA LEU A 155 -2.99 -8.45 -9.77
C LEU A 155 -2.26 -7.39 -8.94
N ALA A 156 -2.97 -6.37 -8.46
CA ALA A 156 -2.40 -5.22 -7.76
C ALA A 156 -2.90 -5.08 -6.31
N PRO A 157 -2.59 -6.04 -5.43
CA PRO A 157 -2.76 -5.82 -4.00
C PRO A 157 -1.84 -4.66 -3.53
N ARG A 158 -2.04 -4.17 -2.29
CA ARG A 158 -1.30 -3.02 -1.76
C ARG A 158 0.22 -3.21 -1.86
N GLU A 159 0.70 -4.40 -1.57
CA GLU A 159 2.12 -4.73 -1.56
C GLU A 159 2.77 -4.49 -2.95
N VAL A 160 2.08 -4.88 -4.02
CA VAL A 160 2.55 -4.66 -5.40
C VAL A 160 2.60 -3.16 -5.72
N ARG A 161 1.58 -2.40 -5.34
CA ARG A 161 1.55 -0.95 -5.56
C ARG A 161 2.68 -0.25 -4.80
N THR A 162 2.89 -0.60 -3.53
CA THR A 162 3.98 -0.07 -2.73
C THR A 162 5.35 -0.34 -3.35
N VAL A 163 5.58 -1.56 -3.83
CA VAL A 163 6.83 -1.91 -4.53
C VAL A 163 7.01 -1.06 -5.79
N LEU A 164 5.97 -0.86 -6.58
CA LEU A 164 6.04 -0.02 -7.78
C LEU A 164 6.31 1.46 -7.44
N VAL A 165 5.70 2.00 -6.39
CA VAL A 165 6.00 3.35 -5.88
C VAL A 165 7.47 3.46 -5.50
N VAL A 166 7.99 2.50 -4.73
CA VAL A 166 9.41 2.47 -4.30
C VAL A 166 10.34 2.41 -5.51
N ILE A 167 10.03 1.56 -6.51
CA ILE A 167 10.83 1.45 -7.74
C ILE A 167 10.83 2.78 -8.50
N GLY A 168 9.67 3.45 -8.65
CA GLY A 168 9.57 4.74 -9.32
C GLY A 168 10.37 5.82 -8.62
N LEU A 169 10.21 5.95 -7.31
CA LEU A 169 10.91 6.95 -6.50
C LEU A 169 12.44 6.70 -6.44
N ALA A 170 12.84 5.45 -6.19
CA ALA A 170 14.26 5.08 -6.17
C ALA A 170 14.90 5.24 -7.54
N GLY A 171 14.21 4.84 -8.61
CA GLY A 171 14.67 5.01 -9.99
C GLY A 171 14.91 6.48 -10.35
N ALA A 172 13.97 7.37 -9.97
CA ALA A 172 14.14 8.80 -10.18
C ALA A 172 15.30 9.38 -9.36
N GLY A 173 15.42 8.97 -8.10
CA GLY A 173 16.50 9.44 -7.24
C GLY A 173 17.89 8.97 -7.71
N LEU A 174 18.01 7.71 -8.14
CA LEU A 174 19.27 7.16 -8.69
C LEU A 174 19.63 7.74 -10.06
N ALA A 175 18.64 8.17 -10.85
CA ALA A 175 18.87 8.89 -12.10
C ALA A 175 19.35 10.36 -11.90
N GLY A 176 19.57 10.80 -10.67
CA GLY A 176 19.99 12.16 -10.35
C GLY A 176 18.84 13.17 -10.22
N GLY A 177 17.61 12.68 -10.07
CA GLY A 177 16.41 13.51 -9.95
C GLY A 177 15.85 13.97 -11.29
N LEU A 178 14.99 14.98 -11.25
CA LEU A 178 14.32 15.54 -12.44
C LEU A 178 14.89 16.90 -12.90
N GLY A 179 15.85 17.47 -12.17
CA GLY A 179 16.43 18.79 -12.42
C GLY A 179 17.73 18.81 -13.24
N GLN A 180 18.07 17.73 -13.93
CA GLN A 180 19.30 17.54 -14.70
C GLN A 180 19.05 17.70 -16.23
N PRO A 181 20.13 17.74 -17.07
CA PRO A 181 19.96 17.87 -18.52
C PRO A 181 18.95 16.88 -19.11
N MET A 182 18.27 17.28 -20.19
CA MET A 182 17.07 16.65 -20.76
C MET A 182 17.13 15.11 -20.92
N TRP A 183 18.29 14.54 -21.21
CA TRP A 183 18.47 13.08 -21.36
C TRP A 183 18.57 12.32 -20.02
N VAL A 184 19.00 12.97 -18.93
CA VAL A 184 19.02 12.41 -17.57
C VAL A 184 17.64 12.58 -16.94
N ASN A 185 16.97 13.71 -17.18
CA ASN A 185 15.60 13.96 -16.73
C ASN A 185 14.62 12.94 -17.29
N SER A 186 14.80 12.51 -18.53
CA SER A 186 13.93 11.51 -19.14
C SER A 186 13.97 10.16 -18.40
N THR A 187 15.11 9.74 -17.87
CA THR A 187 15.23 8.48 -17.11
C THR A 187 14.49 8.54 -15.79
N GLY A 188 14.65 9.61 -15.00
CA GLY A 188 13.92 9.78 -13.74
C GLY A 188 12.43 9.94 -13.94
N LEU A 189 12.02 10.72 -14.95
CA LEU A 189 10.62 10.91 -15.31
C LEU A 189 9.98 9.61 -15.80
N LEU A 190 10.69 8.81 -16.61
CA LEU A 190 10.23 7.49 -17.05
C LEU A 190 10.09 6.52 -15.88
N ALA A 191 10.98 6.57 -14.88
CA ALA A 191 10.88 5.73 -13.69
C ALA A 191 9.60 6.03 -12.89
N ILE A 192 9.33 7.30 -12.56
CA ILE A 192 8.11 7.69 -11.84
C ILE A 192 6.87 7.51 -12.72
N GLY A 193 6.87 8.09 -13.92
CA GLY A 193 5.73 8.04 -14.83
C GLY A 193 5.37 6.61 -15.24
N GLY A 194 6.38 5.77 -15.53
CA GLY A 194 6.20 4.35 -15.83
C GLY A 194 5.62 3.57 -14.67
N SER A 195 6.11 3.81 -13.43
CA SER A 195 5.56 3.15 -12.24
C SER A 195 4.13 3.59 -11.95
N MET A 196 3.80 4.89 -12.07
CA MET A 196 2.44 5.40 -11.87
C MET A 196 1.47 4.86 -12.94
N SER A 197 1.90 4.82 -14.20
CA SER A 197 1.12 4.22 -15.28
C SER A 197 0.88 2.72 -15.07
N ALA A 198 1.91 1.98 -14.65
CA ALA A 198 1.78 0.56 -14.33
C ALA A 198 0.79 0.32 -13.18
N ILE A 199 0.86 1.14 -12.11
CA ILE A 199 -0.10 1.08 -11.00
C ILE A 199 -1.52 1.33 -11.54
N THR A 200 -1.73 2.40 -12.32
CA THR A 200 -3.05 2.75 -12.87
C THR A 200 -3.64 1.60 -13.70
N LEU A 201 -2.86 1.01 -14.60
CA LEU A 201 -3.30 -0.09 -15.46
C LEU A 201 -3.61 -1.35 -14.64
N LEU A 202 -2.72 -1.76 -13.76
CA LEU A 202 -2.87 -2.96 -12.95
C LEU A 202 -4.04 -2.84 -11.95
N THR A 203 -4.25 -1.67 -11.36
CA THR A 203 -5.35 -1.45 -10.40
C THR A 203 -6.69 -1.32 -11.11
N SER A 204 -6.74 -0.67 -12.29
CA SER A 204 -7.95 -0.62 -13.11
C SER A 204 -8.36 -2.03 -13.55
N PHE A 205 -7.41 -2.82 -14.03
CA PHE A 205 -7.66 -4.22 -14.38
C PHE A 205 -8.13 -5.04 -13.17
N THR A 206 -7.48 -4.87 -12.01
CA THR A 206 -7.88 -5.53 -10.76
C THR A 206 -9.30 -5.14 -10.33
N THR A 207 -9.67 -3.87 -10.49
CA THR A 207 -11.03 -3.39 -10.20
C THR A 207 -12.05 -4.08 -11.07
N ILE A 208 -11.78 -4.18 -12.38
CA ILE A 208 -12.64 -4.89 -13.33
C ILE A 208 -12.77 -6.37 -12.95
N GLN A 209 -11.66 -7.06 -12.66
CA GLN A 209 -11.69 -8.46 -12.22
C GLN A 209 -12.57 -8.66 -10.98
N ARG A 210 -12.49 -7.73 -9.99
CA ARG A 210 -13.31 -7.79 -8.78
C ARG A 210 -14.78 -7.58 -9.05
N ILE A 211 -15.14 -6.64 -9.93
CA ILE A 211 -16.53 -6.41 -10.35
C ILE A 211 -17.09 -7.68 -11.00
N PHE A 212 -16.35 -8.30 -11.92
CA PHE A 212 -16.78 -9.55 -12.54
C PHE A 212 -16.90 -10.72 -11.56
N HIS A 213 -16.01 -10.77 -10.56
CA HIS A 213 -16.11 -11.77 -9.50
C HIS A 213 -17.39 -11.60 -8.69
N VAL A 214 -17.69 -10.37 -8.24
CA VAL A 214 -18.93 -10.05 -7.52
C VAL A 214 -20.17 -10.38 -8.34
N TYR A 215 -20.18 -10.03 -9.64
CA TYR A 215 -21.28 -10.35 -10.54
C TYR A 215 -21.56 -11.87 -10.62
N ARG A 216 -20.49 -12.67 -10.68
CA ARG A 216 -20.64 -14.14 -10.71
C ARG A 216 -21.16 -14.69 -9.38
N GLU A 217 -20.71 -14.15 -8.26
CA GLU A 217 -21.20 -14.57 -6.95
C GLU A 217 -22.67 -14.16 -6.72
N ALA A 218 -23.08 -12.97 -7.16
CA ALA A 218 -24.48 -12.52 -7.11
C ALA A 218 -25.40 -13.47 -7.89
N LYS A 219 -25.01 -13.85 -9.12
CA LYS A 219 -25.80 -14.83 -9.91
C LYS A 219 -25.93 -16.19 -9.25
N LYS A 220 -24.94 -16.65 -8.50
CA LYS A 220 -25.04 -17.93 -7.78
C LYS A 220 -26.02 -17.85 -6.61
N GLN A 221 -26.07 -16.70 -5.91
CA GLN A 221 -27.01 -16.47 -4.81
C GLN A 221 -28.46 -16.37 -5.28
N GLU A 222 -28.71 -15.81 -6.47
CA GLU A 222 -30.04 -15.73 -7.09
C GLU A 222 -30.59 -17.10 -7.56
N GLN A 223 -29.71 -18.10 -7.73
CA GLN A 223 -30.10 -19.45 -8.18
C GLN A 223 -30.29 -20.45 -7.03
N GLN A 224 -30.03 -20.04 -5.79
CA GLN A 224 -30.22 -20.83 -4.56
C GLN A 224 -31.52 -20.45 -3.84
#